data_c96914d4ce5e3e08993c2aba47434abd
#
_entry.id   c96914d4ce5e3e08993c2aba47434abd
#
_cell.length_a   1.000
_cell.length_b   1.000
_cell.length_c   1.000
_cell.angle_alpha   90.00
_cell.angle_beta   90.00
_cell.angle_gamma   90.00
#
_symmetry.space_group_name_H-M   'P 1'
#
loop_
_entity.id
_entity.type
_entity.pdbx_description
1 polymer ?
#
loop_
_entity_poly.entity_id
_entity_poly.type
_entity_poly.pdbx_seq_one_letter_code
_entity_poly.pdbx_strand_id
1 'polypeptide(L)'
;MDVSKFVKRINDRSSFNQWLGIEVVEVAVGSVSLKIQWREDFGQYSGHLHAGIIGTMIDTACGFSGLTVTTSKFLASNFSVNFL
;
A
#
# COMPACT_ATOMS: atom_id res chain seq x y z
N MET A 1 1.34 3.57 21.90
CA MET A 1 0.57 3.89 20.68
C MET A 1 0.14 2.60 19.99
N ASP A 2 -1.11 2.53 19.56
CA ASP A 2 -1.60 1.40 18.79
C ASP A 2 -1.22 1.61 17.32
N VAL A 3 -0.18 0.90 16.88
CA VAL A 3 0.34 1.07 15.50
C VAL A 3 -0.68 0.65 14.45
N SER A 4 -1.55 -0.32 14.76
CA SER A 4 -2.60 -0.74 13.83
C SER A 4 -3.59 0.39 13.57
N LYS A 5 -4.06 1.05 14.63
CA LYS A 5 -4.97 2.19 14.48
C LYS A 5 -4.30 3.35 13.76
N PHE A 6 -3.04 3.58 14.02
CA PHE A 6 -2.29 4.65 13.37
C PHE A 6 -2.20 4.43 11.86
N VAL A 7 -1.79 3.23 11.44
CA VAL A 7 -1.67 2.91 10.00
C VAL A 7 -3.03 2.98 9.33
N LYS A 8 -4.07 2.44 9.94
CA LYS A 8 -5.43 2.48 9.36
C LYS A 8 -5.93 3.90 9.20
N ARG A 9 -5.63 4.77 10.16
CA ARG A 9 -6.03 6.18 10.07
C ARG A 9 -5.33 6.88 8.91
N ILE A 10 -4.03 6.62 8.72
CA ILE A 10 -3.29 7.20 7.60
C ILE A 10 -3.85 6.71 6.28
N ASN A 11 -4.14 5.42 6.17
CA ASN A 11 -4.76 4.86 4.97
C ASN A 11 -6.11 5.53 4.68
N ASP A 12 -6.93 5.73 5.71
CA ASP A 12 -8.26 6.34 5.55
C ASP A 12 -8.19 7.78 5.09
N ARG A 13 -7.10 8.48 5.38
CA ARG A 13 -6.90 9.87 4.98
C ARG A 13 -6.38 10.03 3.56
N SER A 14 -5.91 8.97 2.94
CA SER A 14 -5.42 9.02 1.57
C SER A 14 -6.57 8.79 0.60
N SER A 15 -6.98 9.83 -0.11
CA SER A 15 -8.04 9.70 -1.12
C SER A 15 -7.65 8.73 -2.21
N PHE A 16 -6.37 8.70 -2.60
CA PHE A 16 -5.87 7.73 -3.58
C PHE A 16 -6.02 6.29 -3.08
N ASN A 17 -5.61 6.02 -1.83
CA ASN A 17 -5.72 4.69 -1.24
C ASN A 17 -7.18 4.26 -1.13
N GLN A 18 -8.07 5.20 -0.78
CA GLN A 18 -9.51 4.92 -0.69
C GLN A 18 -10.09 4.63 -2.07
N TRP A 19 -9.65 5.37 -3.09
CA TRP A 19 -10.09 5.12 -4.47
C TRP A 19 -9.66 3.73 -4.94
N LEU A 20 -8.43 3.31 -4.63
CA LEU A 20 -7.96 1.96 -4.95
C LEU A 20 -8.67 0.89 -4.14
N GLY A 21 -9.28 1.24 -3.01
CA GLY A 21 -9.90 0.28 -2.11
C GLY A 21 -8.88 -0.51 -1.30
N ILE A 22 -7.74 0.12 -0.97
CA ILE A 22 -6.71 -0.54 -0.15
C ILE A 22 -7.25 -0.80 1.25
N GLU A 23 -7.18 -2.07 1.67
CA GLU A 23 -7.55 -2.49 3.02
C GLU A 23 -6.29 -2.91 3.77
N VAL A 24 -6.13 -2.41 5.00
CA VAL A 24 -5.07 -2.83 5.90
C VAL A 24 -5.54 -4.09 6.61
N VAL A 25 -4.86 -5.22 6.35
CA VAL A 25 -5.28 -6.52 6.87
C VAL A 25 -4.61 -6.82 8.21
N GLU A 26 -3.29 -6.69 8.26
CA GLU A 26 -2.53 -6.98 9.46
C GLU A 26 -1.45 -5.92 9.63
N VAL A 27 -1.19 -5.53 10.89
CA VAL A 27 -0.14 -4.58 11.24
C VAL A 27 0.65 -5.15 12.42
N ALA A 28 1.96 -5.23 12.24
CA ALA A 28 2.91 -5.51 13.32
C ALA A 28 4.07 -4.55 13.15
N VAL A 29 4.91 -4.42 14.17
CA VAL A 29 6.08 -3.56 14.05
C VAL A 29 6.98 -4.09 12.94
N GLY A 30 7.22 -3.25 11.94
CA GLY A 30 8.05 -3.61 10.78
C GLY A 30 7.35 -4.42 9.70
N SER A 31 6.04 -4.68 9.83
CA SER A 31 5.33 -5.50 8.86
C SER A 31 3.88 -5.06 8.70
N VAL A 32 3.45 -4.85 7.48
CA VAL A 32 2.05 -4.50 7.17
C VAL A 32 1.59 -5.32 5.97
N SER A 33 0.40 -5.91 6.10
CA SER A 33 -0.24 -6.64 5.00
C SER A 33 -1.43 -5.85 4.49
N LEU A 34 -1.50 -5.69 3.19
CA LEU A 34 -2.56 -4.96 2.51
C LEU A 34 -3.25 -5.87 1.51
N LYS A 35 -4.49 -5.52 1.17
CA LYS A 35 -5.18 -6.17 0.06
C LYS A 35 -6.04 -5.16 -0.69
N ILE A 36 -6.33 -5.47 -1.96
CA ILE A 36 -7.33 -4.78 -2.76
C ILE A 36 -8.20 -5.83 -3.44
N GLN A 37 -9.45 -5.43 -3.75
CA GLN A 37 -10.34 -6.27 -4.54
C GLN A 37 -10.02 -6.05 -6.02
N TRP A 38 -10.12 -7.11 -6.81
CA TRP A 38 -10.00 -7.00 -8.25
C TRP A 38 -11.11 -6.10 -8.80
N ARG A 39 -10.73 -5.21 -9.70
CA ARG A 39 -11.66 -4.43 -10.51
C ARG A 39 -11.19 -4.52 -11.95
N GLU A 40 -12.13 -4.51 -12.88
CA GLU A 40 -11.80 -4.65 -14.28
C GLU A 40 -10.90 -3.51 -14.77
N ASP A 41 -11.09 -2.30 -14.25
CA ASP A 41 -10.28 -1.14 -14.61
C ASP A 41 -8.85 -1.16 -14.01
N PHE A 42 -8.52 -2.15 -13.18
CA PHE A 42 -7.14 -2.41 -12.76
C PHE A 42 -6.39 -3.27 -13.77
N GLY A 43 -7.10 -3.84 -14.72
CA GLY A 43 -6.51 -4.74 -15.68
C GLY A 43 -5.83 -4.01 -16.82
N GLN A 44 -4.83 -4.64 -17.37
CA GLN A 44 -4.25 -4.21 -18.65
C GLN A 44 -5.06 -4.80 -19.80
N TYR A 45 -4.70 -4.42 -21.01
CA TYR A 45 -5.42 -4.82 -22.23
C TYR A 45 -5.52 -6.34 -22.44
N SER A 46 -4.64 -7.13 -21.83
CA SER A 46 -4.66 -8.59 -21.97
C SER A 46 -5.36 -9.31 -20.82
N GLY A 47 -6.07 -8.59 -19.97
CA GLY A 47 -6.86 -9.18 -18.87
C GLY A 47 -6.08 -9.46 -17.60
N HIS A 48 -4.80 -9.11 -17.54
CA HIS A 48 -3.99 -9.27 -16.35
C HIS A 48 -3.94 -7.97 -15.55
N LEU A 49 -3.67 -8.07 -14.25
CA LEU A 49 -3.50 -6.91 -13.40
C LEU A 49 -2.38 -6.02 -13.93
N HIS A 50 -2.63 -4.72 -14.01
CA HIS A 50 -1.61 -3.78 -14.45
C HIS A 50 -0.46 -3.76 -13.44
N ALA A 51 0.78 -3.86 -13.94
CA ALA A 51 1.98 -3.90 -13.11
C ALA A 51 2.13 -2.67 -12.21
N GLY A 52 1.62 -1.51 -12.65
CA GLY A 52 1.63 -0.29 -11.85
C GLY A 52 0.85 -0.43 -10.54
N ILE A 53 -0.23 -1.21 -10.54
CA ILE A 53 -1.00 -1.47 -9.31
C ILE A 53 -0.16 -2.29 -8.34
N ILE A 54 0.56 -3.29 -8.83
CA ILE A 54 1.45 -4.09 -7.98
C ILE A 54 2.55 -3.20 -7.37
N GLY A 55 3.15 -2.33 -8.18
CA GLY A 55 4.16 -1.38 -7.70
C GLY A 55 3.61 -0.46 -6.62
N THR A 56 2.40 0.07 -6.80
CA THR A 56 1.72 0.91 -5.82
C THR A 56 1.50 0.16 -4.50
N MET A 57 1.07 -1.11 -4.57
CA MET A 57 0.84 -1.91 -3.36
C MET A 57 2.14 -2.16 -2.61
N ILE A 58 3.23 -2.46 -3.32
CA ILE A 58 4.55 -2.66 -2.72
C ILE A 58 5.02 -1.37 -2.05
N ASP A 59 4.94 -0.24 -2.74
CA ASP A 59 5.35 1.06 -2.19
C ASP A 59 4.56 1.40 -0.93
N THR A 60 3.25 1.24 -0.99
CA THR A 60 2.36 1.57 0.13
C THR A 60 2.63 0.67 1.34
N ALA A 61 2.77 -0.64 1.12
CA ALA A 61 3.04 -1.58 2.20
C ALA A 61 4.40 -1.29 2.85
N CYS A 62 5.43 -1.01 2.05
CA CYS A 62 6.74 -0.67 2.57
C CYS A 62 6.72 0.65 3.36
N GLY A 63 6.01 1.66 2.85
CA GLY A 63 5.85 2.94 3.54
C GLY A 63 5.15 2.78 4.88
N PHE A 64 4.05 2.05 4.91
CA PHE A 64 3.32 1.79 6.15
C PHE A 64 4.16 0.98 7.14
N SER A 65 4.90 -0.02 6.66
CA SER A 65 5.79 -0.81 7.52
C SER A 65 6.84 0.08 8.18
N GLY A 66 7.41 1.03 7.43
CA GLY A 66 8.35 2.00 7.98
C GLY A 66 7.72 2.87 9.06
N LEU A 67 6.47 3.28 8.86
CA LEU A 67 5.74 4.10 9.85
C LEU A 67 5.51 3.36 11.17
N THR A 68 5.51 2.03 11.17
CA THR A 68 5.35 1.26 12.42
C THR A 68 6.60 1.29 13.29
N VAL A 69 7.76 1.64 12.73
CA VAL A 69 9.05 1.64 13.45
C VAL A 69 9.61 3.03 13.66
N THR A 70 8.97 4.07 13.14
CA THR A 70 9.43 5.44 13.30
C THR A 70 8.25 6.39 13.49
N THR A 71 8.47 7.44 14.27
CA THR A 71 7.52 8.53 14.41
C THR A 71 7.75 9.63 13.38
N SER A 72 8.86 9.56 12.64
CA SER A 72 9.18 10.55 11.61
C SER A 72 8.49 10.20 10.31
N LYS A 73 7.98 11.23 9.62
CA LYS A 73 7.43 11.05 8.28
C LYS A 73 8.55 10.89 7.28
N PHE A 74 8.33 10.06 6.27
CA PHE A 74 9.26 9.91 5.17
C PHE A 74 8.47 9.72 3.88
N LEU A 75 9.16 9.95 2.76
CA LEU A 75 8.59 9.76 1.43
C LEU A 75 9.51 8.88 0.62
N ALA A 76 8.92 8.00 -0.16
CA ALA A 76 9.69 7.26 -1.15
C ALA A 76 10.09 8.22 -2.27
N SER A 77 11.37 8.37 -2.52
CA SER A 77 11.87 9.20 -3.62
C SER A 77 12.12 8.36 -4.87
N ASN A 78 12.26 7.05 -4.71
CA ASN A 78 12.50 6.14 -5.82
C ASN A 78 12.18 4.71 -5.41
N PHE A 79 11.61 3.94 -6.32
CA PHE A 79 11.55 2.49 -6.20
C PHE A 79 11.69 1.88 -7.59
N SER A 80 12.13 0.63 -7.63
CA SER A 80 12.33 -0.08 -8.87
C SER A 80 11.84 -1.51 -8.74
N VAL A 81 11.07 -1.97 -9.71
CA VAL A 81 10.52 -3.33 -9.73
C VAL A 81 10.68 -3.88 -11.15
N ASN A 82 11.24 -5.08 -11.24
CA ASN A 82 11.34 -5.78 -12.52
C ASN A 82 10.28 -6.88 -12.60
N PHE A 83 9.45 -6.81 -13.62
CA PHE A 83 8.42 -7.80 -13.88
C PHE A 83 8.90 -8.73 -14.99
N LEU A 84 9.12 -9.98 -14.66
CA LEU A 84 9.66 -10.99 -15.58
C LEU A 84 8.59 -11.92 -16.10
#